data_12984a36d66c7b23ba4d1880fdcfae26
#
_entry.id   12984a36d66c7b23ba4d1880fdcfae26
#
_cell.length_a   1.000
_cell.length_b   1.000
_cell.length_c   1.000
_cell.angle_alpha   90.00
_cell.angle_beta   90.00
_cell.angle_gamma   90.00
#
_symmetry.space_group_name_H-M   'P 1'
#
loop_
_entity.id
_entity.type
_entity.pdbx_description
1 polymer ?
#
loop_
_entity_poly.entity_id
_entity_poly.type
_entity_poly.pdbx_seq_one_letter_code
_entity_poly.pdbx_strand_id
1 'polypeptide(L)'
;MTIARTRRGLAFASLVVPAFLAACGTKEQAPPPVTVQQAPPSTVPATTTTTTTVPSPPPVWRSAHWGMTKDEVLAAFPGEAQRLPQPADFGRPGEGSTDVVIPAYETDGMKFRVLLGFESDALNRVHLSAIKPADTTCGDLEKLLTEKHSAPSDRSRTQTTVRGEQIVWKRPEQTITLACTEAPGLGYRSVMLDYTAPGKI
;
A
#
# COMPACT_ATOMS: atom_id res chain seq x y z
N MET A 1 -50.42 2.33 16.64
CA MET A 1 -49.80 3.47 15.96
C MET A 1 -49.01 2.93 14.76
N THR A 2 -49.65 2.96 13.58
CA THR A 2 -49.19 2.26 12.36
C THR A 2 -48.47 3.25 11.46
N ILE A 3 -47.18 3.03 11.20
CA ILE A 3 -46.37 3.90 10.32
C ILE A 3 -46.26 3.26 8.92
N ALA A 4 -46.89 3.91 7.94
CA ALA A 4 -46.90 3.52 6.55
C ALA A 4 -45.53 3.81 5.91
N ARG A 5 -44.89 2.81 5.26
CA ARG A 5 -43.70 2.95 4.44
C ARG A 5 -44.07 3.28 3.00
N THR A 6 -43.72 4.48 2.56
CA THR A 6 -43.84 4.90 1.16
C THR A 6 -42.60 4.45 0.37
N ARG A 7 -42.79 3.54 -0.58
CA ARG A 7 -41.77 3.16 -1.58
C ARG A 7 -41.78 4.19 -2.71
N ARG A 8 -40.69 4.91 -2.92
CA ARG A 8 -40.44 5.69 -4.14
C ARG A 8 -39.61 4.85 -5.09
N GLY A 9 -40.21 4.51 -6.25
CA GLY A 9 -39.50 3.88 -7.36
C GLY A 9 -38.70 4.92 -8.11
N LEU A 10 -37.43 4.59 -8.41
CA LEU A 10 -36.57 5.32 -9.33
C LEU A 10 -36.59 4.61 -10.69
N ALA A 11 -37.06 5.34 -11.70
CA ALA A 11 -37.04 4.92 -13.09
C ALA A 11 -35.64 5.12 -13.67
N PHE A 12 -35.05 4.05 -14.26
CA PHE A 12 -33.80 4.12 -15.03
C PHE A 12 -34.13 4.55 -16.45
N ALA A 13 -33.60 5.69 -16.86
CA ALA A 13 -33.59 6.14 -18.25
C ALA A 13 -32.35 5.57 -18.96
N SER A 14 -32.60 4.71 -19.95
CA SER A 14 -31.57 4.19 -20.87
C SER A 14 -31.19 5.25 -21.90
N LEU A 15 -29.94 5.69 -21.88
CA LEU A 15 -29.33 6.53 -22.93
C LEU A 15 -28.62 5.62 -23.94
N VAL A 16 -29.18 5.61 -25.17
CA VAL A 16 -28.59 4.97 -26.36
C VAL A 16 -27.63 5.97 -26.99
N VAL A 17 -26.35 5.62 -27.13
CA VAL A 17 -25.34 6.39 -27.84
C VAL A 17 -25.11 5.75 -29.21
N PRO A 18 -25.24 6.51 -30.33
CA PRO A 18 -24.97 5.99 -31.67
C PRO A 18 -23.47 5.98 -31.98
N ALA A 19 -23.01 4.87 -32.58
CA ALA A 19 -21.66 4.67 -33.12
C ALA A 19 -21.48 5.50 -34.40
N PHE A 20 -20.45 6.36 -34.45
CA PHE A 20 -19.94 6.96 -35.66
C PHE A 20 -18.71 6.18 -36.15
N LEU A 21 -18.87 5.47 -37.27
CA LEU A 21 -17.80 4.92 -38.10
C LEU A 21 -17.32 6.03 -39.06
N ALA A 22 -16.10 6.51 -38.86
CA ALA A 22 -15.39 7.32 -39.85
C ALA A 22 -14.16 6.56 -40.33
N ALA A 23 -14.25 5.96 -41.52
CA ALA A 23 -13.15 5.39 -42.26
C ALA A 23 -12.39 6.51 -42.98
N CYS A 24 -11.14 6.77 -42.63
CA CYS A 24 -10.19 7.52 -43.44
C CYS A 24 -9.02 6.61 -43.82
N GLY A 25 -9.06 6.18 -45.10
CA GLY A 25 -7.94 5.49 -45.73
C GLY A 25 -6.82 6.47 -46.03
N THR A 26 -5.64 6.24 -45.45
CA THR A 26 -4.39 6.91 -45.84
C THR A 26 -3.58 5.95 -46.71
N LYS A 27 -3.33 6.39 -47.95
CA LYS A 27 -2.45 5.72 -48.93
C LYS A 27 -1.03 5.67 -48.35
N GLU A 28 -0.53 4.50 -48.16
CA GLU A 28 0.87 4.21 -47.83
C GLU A 28 1.75 4.49 -49.04
N GLN A 29 2.55 5.56 -48.96
CA GLN A 29 3.55 5.92 -49.95
C GLN A 29 4.87 5.29 -49.54
N ALA A 30 5.35 4.33 -50.34
CA ALA A 30 6.61 3.63 -50.13
C ALA A 30 7.79 4.62 -50.11
N PRO A 31 8.71 4.54 -49.14
CA PRO A 31 9.92 5.36 -49.14
C PRO A 31 10.94 4.86 -50.17
N PRO A 32 11.74 5.76 -50.73
CA PRO A 32 12.78 5.39 -51.72
C PRO A 32 13.92 4.58 -51.04
N PRO A 33 14.66 3.75 -51.80
CA PRO A 33 15.75 2.94 -51.28
C PRO A 33 16.89 3.83 -50.80
N VAL A 34 17.20 3.74 -49.51
CA VAL A 34 18.37 4.41 -48.89
C VAL A 34 19.58 3.54 -49.13
N THR A 35 20.52 4.09 -49.92
CA THR A 35 21.86 3.49 -50.11
C THR A 35 22.63 3.60 -48.79
N VAL A 36 22.81 2.46 -48.12
CA VAL A 36 23.59 2.39 -46.89
C VAL A 36 25.08 2.50 -47.26
N GLN A 37 25.64 3.68 -47.00
CA GLN A 37 27.08 3.90 -47.08
C GLN A 37 27.71 3.32 -45.80
N GLN A 38 28.41 2.22 -45.95
CA GLN A 38 29.06 1.50 -44.85
C GLN A 38 30.25 2.35 -44.33
N ALA A 39 30.10 2.92 -43.14
CA ALA A 39 31.15 3.62 -42.45
C ALA A 39 32.19 2.63 -41.86
N PRO A 40 33.48 2.96 -41.82
CA PRO A 40 34.51 2.08 -41.27
C PRO A 40 34.27 1.82 -39.76
N PRO A 41 34.70 0.64 -39.24
CA PRO A 41 34.48 0.28 -37.84
C PRO A 41 35.30 1.21 -36.93
N SER A 42 34.58 2.09 -36.22
CA SER A 42 35.17 2.86 -35.11
C SER A 42 35.37 1.91 -33.93
N THR A 43 36.63 1.63 -33.61
CA THR A 43 37.01 0.90 -32.40
C THR A 43 36.77 1.80 -31.20
N VAL A 44 35.61 1.68 -30.58
CA VAL A 44 35.28 2.35 -29.32
C VAL A 44 35.93 1.56 -28.19
N PRO A 45 36.81 2.18 -27.36
CA PRO A 45 37.38 1.49 -26.20
C PRO A 45 36.20 1.09 -25.26
N ALA A 46 36.16 -0.19 -24.88
CA ALA A 46 35.19 -0.68 -23.91
C ALA A 46 35.40 0.00 -22.57
N THR A 47 34.57 0.96 -22.25
CA THR A 47 34.53 1.57 -20.92
C THR A 47 33.95 0.52 -19.97
N THR A 48 34.79 -0.11 -19.17
CA THR A 48 34.39 -1.01 -18.11
C THR A 48 33.65 -0.20 -17.04
N THR A 49 32.34 -0.15 -17.12
CA THR A 49 31.51 0.46 -16.09
C THR A 49 31.55 -0.48 -14.86
N THR A 50 32.40 -0.17 -13.90
CA THR A 50 32.39 -0.84 -12.59
C THR A 50 31.10 -0.44 -11.89
N THR A 51 30.08 -1.29 -11.96
CA THR A 51 28.84 -1.13 -11.21
C THR A 51 29.16 -1.35 -9.74
N THR A 52 29.38 -0.26 -9.00
CA THR A 52 29.47 -0.30 -7.53
C THR A 52 28.08 -0.70 -7.02
N THR A 53 27.92 -1.95 -6.62
CA THR A 53 26.71 -2.45 -5.98
C THR A 53 26.59 -1.78 -4.62
N VAL A 54 25.80 -0.72 -4.52
CA VAL A 54 25.41 -0.13 -3.23
C VAL A 54 24.60 -1.18 -2.48
N PRO A 55 24.95 -1.52 -1.23
CA PRO A 55 24.18 -2.48 -0.44
C PRO A 55 22.72 -2.02 -0.37
N SER A 56 21.81 -2.90 -0.72
CA SER A 56 20.37 -2.61 -0.59
C SER A 56 20.02 -2.42 0.89
N PRO A 57 19.28 -1.39 1.26
CA PRO A 57 18.85 -1.21 2.64
C PRO A 57 18.07 -2.42 3.14
N PRO A 58 18.09 -2.72 4.45
CA PRO A 58 17.37 -3.86 5.00
C PRO A 58 15.84 -3.69 4.77
N PRO A 59 15.11 -4.79 4.52
CA PRO A 59 13.68 -4.73 4.33
C PRO A 59 12.99 -4.29 5.63
N VAL A 60 11.97 -3.43 5.52
CA VAL A 60 11.18 -2.93 6.63
C VAL A 60 9.96 -3.80 6.91
N TRP A 61 9.38 -4.35 5.86
CA TRP A 61 8.29 -5.31 5.93
C TRP A 61 8.33 -6.24 4.70
N ARG A 62 8.54 -7.54 4.91
CA ARG A 62 8.74 -8.53 3.83
C ARG A 62 9.82 -8.02 2.84
N SER A 63 9.46 -7.86 1.55
CA SER A 63 10.36 -7.35 0.52
C SER A 63 10.30 -5.82 0.33
N ALA A 64 9.55 -5.10 1.17
CA ALA A 64 9.43 -3.65 1.07
C ALA A 64 10.59 -2.94 1.76
N HIS A 65 11.08 -1.86 1.17
CA HIS A 65 12.10 -0.95 1.70
C HIS A 65 11.57 0.48 1.71
N TRP A 66 11.99 1.30 2.66
CA TRP A 66 11.66 2.72 2.65
C TRP A 66 12.18 3.40 1.39
N GLY A 67 11.40 4.31 0.83
CA GLY A 67 11.74 5.05 -0.38
C GLY A 67 11.42 4.34 -1.69
N MET A 68 10.96 3.08 -1.69
CA MET A 68 10.47 2.41 -2.90
C MET A 68 9.34 3.21 -3.54
N THR A 69 9.36 3.33 -4.85
CA THR A 69 8.26 3.88 -5.65
C THR A 69 7.08 2.90 -5.68
N LYS A 70 5.90 3.38 -6.08
CA LYS A 70 4.71 2.54 -6.24
C LYS A 70 4.94 1.36 -7.20
N ASP A 71 5.67 1.59 -8.29
CA ASP A 71 5.97 0.55 -9.28
C ASP A 71 6.95 -0.51 -8.73
N GLU A 72 7.96 -0.09 -7.98
CA GLU A 72 8.87 -1.02 -7.31
C GLU A 72 8.14 -1.87 -6.26
N VAL A 73 7.21 -1.29 -5.51
CA VAL A 73 6.37 -2.05 -4.55
C VAL A 73 5.49 -3.05 -5.28
N LEU A 74 4.84 -2.67 -6.38
CA LEU A 74 4.04 -3.61 -7.18
C LEU A 74 4.89 -4.76 -7.75
N ALA A 75 6.11 -4.46 -8.18
CA ALA A 75 7.07 -5.47 -8.66
C ALA A 75 7.59 -6.39 -7.53
N ALA A 76 7.72 -5.87 -6.31
CA ALA A 76 8.17 -6.64 -5.14
C ALA A 76 7.11 -7.64 -4.61
N PHE A 77 5.82 -7.41 -4.93
CA PHE A 77 4.69 -8.26 -4.50
C PHE A 77 3.81 -8.66 -5.70
N PRO A 78 4.35 -9.44 -6.65
CA PRO A 78 3.64 -9.80 -7.88
C PRO A 78 2.41 -10.65 -7.57
N GLY A 79 1.24 -10.24 -8.11
CA GLY A 79 -0.04 -10.92 -7.90
C GLY A 79 -0.70 -10.68 -6.54
N GLU A 80 0.00 -10.09 -5.57
CA GLU A 80 -0.55 -9.75 -4.25
C GLU A 80 -0.94 -8.26 -4.18
N ALA A 81 0.00 -7.37 -4.56
CA ALA A 81 -0.22 -5.94 -4.51
C ALA A 81 -0.98 -5.43 -5.74
N GLN A 82 -1.87 -4.48 -5.52
CA GLN A 82 -2.66 -3.85 -6.57
C GLN A 82 -2.85 -2.35 -6.27
N ARG A 83 -2.96 -1.55 -7.34
CA ARG A 83 -3.27 -0.13 -7.18
C ARG A 83 -4.71 0.05 -6.71
N LEU A 84 -4.94 0.98 -5.80
CA LEU A 84 -6.29 1.42 -5.48
C LEU A 84 -6.84 2.26 -6.64
N PRO A 85 -8.15 2.10 -7.00
CA PRO A 85 -8.79 2.93 -8.01
C PRO A 85 -8.77 4.43 -7.68
N GLN A 86 -8.77 4.74 -6.40
CA GLN A 86 -8.64 6.09 -5.85
C GLN A 86 -7.70 6.04 -4.66
N PRO A 87 -6.72 6.96 -4.56
CA PRO A 87 -5.90 7.10 -3.37
C PRO A 87 -6.77 7.33 -2.13
N ALA A 88 -6.39 6.73 -1.02
CA ALA A 88 -7.04 6.93 0.26
C ALA A 88 -6.07 7.64 1.21
N ASP A 89 -6.55 8.68 1.89
CA ASP A 89 -5.78 9.34 2.94
C ASP A 89 -5.83 8.54 4.23
N PHE A 90 -4.76 8.59 5.02
CA PHE A 90 -4.76 8.04 6.38
C PHE A 90 -5.52 8.94 7.38
N GLY A 91 -6.12 10.04 6.88
CA GLY A 91 -6.97 10.93 7.67
C GLY A 91 -6.23 12.03 8.44
N ARG A 92 -4.92 12.15 8.27
CA ARG A 92 -4.13 13.22 8.88
C ARG A 92 -3.28 13.96 7.85
N PRO A 93 -3.23 15.29 7.88
CA PRO A 93 -2.35 16.06 7.00
C PRO A 93 -0.89 15.64 7.17
N GLY A 94 -0.19 15.37 6.05
CA GLY A 94 1.23 15.00 6.05
C GLY A 94 1.52 13.50 6.22
N GLU A 95 0.51 12.66 6.43
CA GLU A 95 0.71 11.19 6.49
C GLU A 95 0.83 10.51 5.12
N GLY A 96 0.76 11.29 4.04
CA GLY A 96 0.79 10.75 2.68
C GLY A 96 -0.53 10.13 2.24
N SER A 97 -0.52 9.51 1.06
CA SER A 97 -1.67 8.79 0.50
C SER A 97 -1.37 7.31 0.36
N THR A 98 -2.41 6.49 0.49
CA THR A 98 -2.35 5.07 0.16
C THR A 98 -2.80 4.87 -1.27
N ASP A 99 -1.92 4.38 -2.11
CA ASP A 99 -2.20 4.10 -3.52
C ASP A 99 -2.12 2.60 -3.85
N VAL A 100 -1.48 1.81 -2.97
CA VAL A 100 -1.25 0.38 -3.17
C VAL A 100 -1.81 -0.41 -1.99
N VAL A 101 -2.48 -1.52 -2.30
CA VAL A 101 -3.10 -2.42 -1.32
C VAL A 101 -2.71 -3.87 -1.59
N ILE A 102 -2.50 -4.64 -0.52
CA ILE A 102 -2.55 -6.10 -0.54
C ILE A 102 -3.84 -6.48 0.19
N PRO A 103 -4.89 -6.95 -0.53
CA PRO A 103 -6.22 -7.12 0.04
C PRO A 103 -6.30 -8.19 1.14
N ALA A 104 -5.47 -9.22 1.03
CA ALA A 104 -5.43 -10.33 1.98
C ALA A 104 -3.99 -10.82 2.14
N TYR A 105 -3.42 -10.56 3.30
CA TYR A 105 -2.16 -11.11 3.76
C TYR A 105 -2.43 -11.99 4.98
N GLU A 106 -1.89 -13.21 5.00
CA GLU A 106 -2.09 -14.15 6.09
C GLU A 106 -0.75 -14.55 6.69
N THR A 107 -0.63 -14.46 8.00
CA THR A 107 0.53 -14.92 8.77
C THR A 107 0.09 -15.35 10.16
N ASP A 108 0.66 -16.41 10.70
CA ASP A 108 0.40 -16.94 12.05
C ASP A 108 -1.12 -17.13 12.34
N GLY A 109 -1.90 -17.54 11.32
CA GLY A 109 -3.34 -17.69 11.41
C GLY A 109 -4.15 -16.39 11.45
N MET A 110 -3.50 -15.24 11.36
CA MET A 110 -4.12 -13.92 11.32
C MET A 110 -4.19 -13.41 9.89
N LYS A 111 -5.29 -12.72 9.54
CA LYS A 111 -5.51 -12.13 8.22
C LYS A 111 -5.51 -10.61 8.30
N PHE A 112 -4.83 -9.98 7.35
CA PHE A 112 -4.70 -8.53 7.29
C PHE A 112 -5.02 -8.00 5.89
N ARG A 113 -5.59 -6.81 5.84
CA ARG A 113 -5.52 -5.94 4.69
C ARG A 113 -4.31 -5.03 4.90
N VAL A 114 -3.42 -4.96 3.92
CA VAL A 114 -2.22 -4.13 4.00
C VAL A 114 -2.35 -2.93 3.07
N LEU A 115 -2.15 -1.75 3.60
CA LEU A 115 -2.14 -0.49 2.87
C LEU A 115 -0.72 0.05 2.87
N LEU A 116 -0.20 0.38 1.69
CA LEU A 116 1.14 0.93 1.53
C LEU A 116 1.01 2.43 1.24
N GLY A 117 1.59 3.24 2.12
CA GLY A 117 1.50 4.69 2.12
C GLY A 117 2.75 5.32 1.49
N PHE A 118 2.52 6.35 0.66
CA PHE A 118 3.57 7.03 -0.08
C PHE A 118 3.51 8.54 0.18
N GLU A 119 4.68 9.15 0.30
CA GLU A 119 4.84 10.59 0.32
C GLU A 119 5.82 10.95 -0.79
N SER A 120 5.43 11.84 -1.69
CA SER A 120 6.22 12.21 -2.89
C SER A 120 6.69 10.99 -3.68
N ASP A 121 5.80 9.99 -3.86
CA ASP A 121 6.05 8.70 -4.53
C ASP A 121 7.05 7.77 -3.83
N ALA A 122 7.45 8.06 -2.62
CA ALA A 122 8.36 7.24 -1.82
C ALA A 122 7.58 6.52 -0.70
N LEU A 123 7.73 5.19 -0.59
CA LEU A 123 7.11 4.40 0.48
C LEU A 123 7.61 4.88 1.84
N ASN A 124 6.70 5.30 2.70
CA ASN A 124 7.00 5.81 4.04
C ASN A 124 6.16 5.16 5.14
N ARG A 125 5.13 4.37 4.78
CA ARG A 125 4.27 3.69 5.75
C ARG A 125 3.79 2.35 5.21
N VAL A 126 3.72 1.34 6.09
CA VAL A 126 3.04 0.06 5.85
C VAL A 126 2.01 -0.12 6.96
N HIS A 127 0.74 -0.11 6.61
CA HIS A 127 -0.39 -0.21 7.54
C HIS A 127 -1.10 -1.55 7.36
N LEU A 128 -1.13 -2.36 8.40
CA LEU A 128 -1.85 -3.63 8.45
C LEU A 128 -3.11 -3.47 9.30
N SER A 129 -4.27 -3.74 8.73
CA SER A 129 -5.54 -3.79 9.45
C SER A 129 -6.02 -5.22 9.53
N ALA A 130 -6.20 -5.74 10.74
CA ALA A 130 -6.65 -7.12 10.94
C ALA A 130 -8.09 -7.30 10.43
N ILE A 131 -8.32 -8.38 9.68
CA ILE A 131 -9.63 -8.75 9.15
C ILE A 131 -10.30 -9.68 10.17
N LYS A 132 -11.39 -9.23 10.80
CA LYS A 132 -12.13 -9.97 11.83
C LYS A 132 -11.20 -10.47 12.97
N PRO A 133 -10.55 -9.57 13.70
CA PRO A 133 -9.60 -9.96 14.75
C PRO A 133 -10.29 -10.76 15.85
N ALA A 134 -9.64 -11.83 16.30
CA ALA A 134 -10.05 -12.59 17.48
C ALA A 134 -9.74 -11.80 18.77
N ASP A 135 -10.24 -12.28 19.91
CA ASP A 135 -10.00 -11.65 21.21
C ASP A 135 -8.51 -11.62 21.60
N THR A 136 -7.76 -12.62 21.16
CA THR A 136 -6.34 -12.76 21.44
C THR A 136 -5.44 -12.00 20.45
N THR A 137 -5.96 -11.58 19.29
CA THR A 137 -5.13 -11.02 18.19
C THR A 137 -4.19 -9.91 18.63
N CYS A 138 -4.64 -9.00 19.51
CA CYS A 138 -3.79 -7.92 20.02
C CYS A 138 -2.61 -8.46 20.86
N GLY A 139 -2.89 -9.35 21.81
CA GLY A 139 -1.87 -9.95 22.66
C GLY A 139 -0.90 -10.84 21.89
N ASP A 140 -1.40 -11.59 20.90
CA ASP A 140 -0.56 -12.44 20.05
C ASP A 140 0.41 -11.60 19.21
N LEU A 141 -0.06 -10.50 18.62
CA LEU A 141 0.79 -9.55 17.88
C LEU A 141 1.80 -8.86 18.79
N GLU A 142 1.40 -8.42 19.98
CA GLU A 142 2.32 -7.82 20.94
C GLU A 142 3.44 -8.78 21.31
N LYS A 143 3.12 -10.05 21.56
CA LYS A 143 4.10 -11.09 21.87
C LYS A 143 5.10 -11.27 20.72
N LEU A 144 4.62 -11.47 19.49
CA LEU A 144 5.45 -11.63 18.29
C LEU A 144 6.35 -10.42 18.06
N LEU A 145 5.80 -9.20 18.20
CA LEU A 145 6.57 -7.96 18.03
C LEU A 145 7.63 -7.79 19.13
N THR A 146 7.30 -8.17 20.37
CA THR A 146 8.25 -8.11 21.50
C THR A 146 9.37 -9.12 21.35
N GLU A 147 9.08 -10.32 20.87
CA GLU A 147 10.09 -11.33 20.56
C GLU A 147 11.04 -10.86 19.45
N LYS A 148 10.51 -10.20 18.42
CA LYS A 148 11.29 -9.72 17.29
C LYS A 148 12.03 -8.40 17.56
N HIS A 149 11.41 -7.48 18.29
CA HIS A 149 11.88 -6.11 18.45
C HIS A 149 12.23 -5.73 19.89
N SER A 150 12.33 -6.71 20.81
CA SER A 150 12.53 -6.51 22.25
C SER A 150 11.35 -5.75 22.91
N ALA A 151 11.52 -5.25 24.14
CA ALA A 151 10.50 -4.54 24.88
C ALA A 151 10.00 -3.28 24.12
N PRO A 152 8.69 -2.95 24.19
CA PRO A 152 8.17 -1.71 23.65
C PRO A 152 8.80 -0.49 24.31
N SER A 153 8.90 0.59 23.51
CA SER A 153 9.48 1.88 23.95
C SER A 153 8.45 2.76 24.68
N ASP A 154 7.16 2.56 24.36
CA ASP A 154 6.07 3.33 24.94
C ASP A 154 4.76 2.55 24.91
N ARG A 155 3.83 2.91 25.83
CA ARG A 155 2.49 2.32 25.91
C ARG A 155 1.50 3.34 26.46
N SER A 156 0.40 3.52 25.75
CA SER A 156 -0.72 4.35 26.19
C SER A 156 -2.03 3.56 26.19
N ARG A 157 -2.93 3.91 27.12
CA ARG A 157 -4.25 3.27 27.26
C ARG A 157 -5.33 4.32 27.42
N THR A 158 -6.45 4.08 26.75
CA THR A 158 -7.69 4.85 26.93
C THR A 158 -8.76 3.89 27.45
N GLN A 159 -9.41 4.29 28.54
CA GLN A 159 -10.48 3.49 29.15
C GLN A 159 -11.73 4.37 29.32
N THR A 160 -12.55 4.36 28.28
CA THR A 160 -13.89 4.97 28.27
C THR A 160 -14.89 3.92 27.82
N THR A 161 -16.02 4.29 27.24
CA THR A 161 -16.92 3.35 26.51
C THR A 161 -16.20 2.62 25.36
N VAL A 162 -15.15 3.23 24.82
CA VAL A 162 -14.19 2.64 23.90
C VAL A 162 -12.89 2.42 24.66
N ARG A 163 -12.40 1.19 24.67
CA ARG A 163 -11.12 0.84 25.24
C ARG A 163 -10.10 0.87 24.12
N GLY A 164 -9.00 1.60 24.32
CA GLY A 164 -7.90 1.68 23.35
C GLY A 164 -6.57 1.40 24.03
N GLU A 165 -5.72 0.66 23.36
CA GLU A 165 -4.33 0.47 23.74
C GLU A 165 -3.44 0.72 22.53
N GLN A 166 -2.38 1.51 22.73
CA GLN A 166 -1.35 1.77 21.73
C GLN A 166 0.00 1.39 22.32
N ILE A 167 0.74 0.56 21.61
CA ILE A 167 2.05 0.06 22.00
C ILE A 167 3.04 0.44 20.89
N VAL A 168 4.18 1.02 21.25
CA VAL A 168 5.14 1.58 20.30
C VAL A 168 6.52 0.99 20.50
N TRP A 169 7.16 0.57 19.41
CA TRP A 169 8.57 0.18 19.33
C TRP A 169 9.32 1.18 18.44
N LYS A 170 10.19 1.98 19.03
CA LYS A 170 11.06 2.92 18.29
C LYS A 170 12.36 2.22 17.95
N ARG A 171 12.70 2.18 16.66
CA ARG A 171 13.94 1.61 16.12
C ARG A 171 14.64 2.66 15.26
N PRO A 172 15.97 2.58 15.07
CA PRO A 172 16.68 3.53 14.21
C PRO A 172 16.12 3.60 12.79
N GLU A 173 15.68 2.45 12.26
CA GLU A 173 15.19 2.29 10.89
C GLU A 173 13.69 2.51 10.72
N GLN A 174 12.91 2.48 11.84
CA GLN A 174 11.45 2.61 11.78
C GLN A 174 10.80 2.79 13.15
N THR A 175 9.58 3.29 13.17
CA THR A 175 8.66 3.17 14.31
C THR A 175 7.60 2.14 14.00
N ILE A 176 7.33 1.24 14.95
CA ILE A 176 6.26 0.25 14.87
C ILE A 176 5.21 0.60 15.92
N THR A 177 3.95 0.69 15.51
CA THR A 177 2.84 1.02 16.39
C THR A 177 1.75 -0.04 16.27
N LEU A 178 1.46 -0.75 17.36
CA LEU A 178 0.31 -1.63 17.48
C LEU A 178 -0.81 -0.87 18.18
N ALA A 179 -1.95 -0.72 17.52
CA ALA A 179 -3.14 -0.07 18.05
C ALA A 179 -4.29 -1.08 18.14
N CYS A 180 -4.81 -1.27 19.34
CA CYS A 180 -5.92 -2.16 19.63
C CYS A 180 -7.09 -1.34 20.17
N THR A 181 -8.27 -1.50 19.59
CA THR A 181 -9.47 -0.77 20.00
C THR A 181 -10.64 -1.73 20.18
N GLU A 182 -11.36 -1.60 21.26
CA GLU A 182 -12.55 -2.38 21.56
C GLU A 182 -13.70 -1.49 22.02
N ALA A 183 -14.87 -1.72 21.49
CA ALA A 183 -16.15 -1.17 21.97
C ALA A 183 -17.12 -2.32 22.23
N PRO A 184 -17.05 -3.00 23.40
CA PRO A 184 -17.80 -4.20 23.68
C PRO A 184 -19.33 -4.04 23.53
N GLY A 185 -19.86 -2.88 23.90
CA GLY A 185 -21.29 -2.56 23.75
C GLY A 185 -21.78 -2.48 22.30
N LEU A 186 -20.85 -2.33 21.34
CA LEU A 186 -21.13 -2.30 19.90
C LEU A 186 -20.66 -3.57 19.18
N GLY A 187 -20.07 -4.53 19.89
CA GLY A 187 -19.43 -5.70 19.27
C GLY A 187 -18.30 -5.34 18.31
N TYR A 188 -17.67 -4.16 18.50
CA TYR A 188 -16.62 -3.65 17.63
C TYR A 188 -15.24 -3.94 18.20
N ARG A 189 -14.35 -4.44 17.34
CA ARG A 189 -12.93 -4.60 17.62
C ARG A 189 -12.11 -4.23 16.39
N SER A 190 -11.00 -3.54 16.61
CA SER A 190 -10.02 -3.20 15.59
C SER A 190 -8.61 -3.44 16.12
N VAL A 191 -7.78 -4.06 15.30
CA VAL A 191 -6.34 -4.25 15.56
C VAL A 191 -5.59 -3.78 14.34
N MET A 192 -4.71 -2.81 14.53
CA MET A 192 -3.93 -2.16 13.48
C MET A 192 -2.46 -2.20 13.85
N LEU A 193 -1.62 -2.46 12.86
CA LEU A 193 -0.17 -2.46 12.99
C LEU A 193 0.42 -1.53 11.93
N ASP A 194 1.12 -0.50 12.37
CA ASP A 194 1.77 0.47 11.52
C ASP A 194 3.29 0.36 11.60
N TYR A 195 3.95 0.29 10.45
CA TYR A 195 5.37 0.57 10.29
C TYR A 195 5.50 1.94 9.63
N THR A 196 6.29 2.83 10.19
CA THR A 196 6.54 4.16 9.65
C THR A 196 8.04 4.43 9.53
N ALA A 197 8.42 5.11 8.46
CA ALA A 197 9.80 5.52 8.21
C ALA A 197 10.32 6.43 9.34
N PRO A 198 11.65 6.42 9.63
CA PRO A 198 12.22 7.27 10.68
C PRO A 198 11.95 8.76 10.40
N GLY A 199 11.71 9.53 11.48
CA GLY A 199 11.42 10.97 11.39
C GLY A 199 9.99 11.35 10.96
N LYS A 200 9.10 10.36 10.80
CA LYS A 200 7.67 10.55 10.46
C LYS A 200 6.78 10.13 11.65
N ILE A 201 6.66 11.00 12.64
CA ILE A 201 5.74 10.85 13.79
C ILE A 201 4.95 12.14 13.95
#